data_49bcbd1b2a3d642b3aea01b7bba67834
#
_entry.id   49bcbd1b2a3d642b3aea01b7bba67834
#
_cell.length_a   1.000
_cell.length_b   1.000
_cell.length_c   1.000
_cell.angle_alpha   90.00
_cell.angle_beta   90.00
_cell.angle_gamma   90.00
#
_symmetry.space_group_name_H-M   'P 1'
#
loop_
_entity.id
_entity.type
_entity.pdbx_description
1 polymer ?
#
loop_
_entity_poly.entity_id
_entity_poly.type
_entity_poly.pdbx_seq_one_letter_code
_entity_poly.pdbx_strand_id
1 'polypeptide(L)'
;MVALLTDTVGSPPVVSEETEQGCAGPHTSYQWDGAVVTAWAGTTAFVVGITTSSLGGIRIETTGGFAVGDDIVAFAAAAPAENVGHPSDSDTFVAFDVASRTSSGDYESPVGSVGYATDGVLQSIVTPGEWSSFLC
;
A
#
# COMPACT_ATOMS: atom_id res chain seq x y z
N MET A 1 7.53 13.81 0.01
CA MET A 1 7.61 12.38 0.33
C MET A 1 8.98 11.79 0.01
N VAL A 2 9.46 11.82 -1.25
CA VAL A 2 10.77 11.25 -1.64
C VAL A 2 11.92 11.76 -0.78
N ALA A 3 12.06 13.09 -0.58
CA ALA A 3 13.10 13.66 0.28
C ALA A 3 13.03 13.13 1.72
N LEU A 4 11.83 13.04 2.30
CA LEU A 4 11.64 12.52 3.66
C LEU A 4 12.11 11.07 3.78
N LEU A 5 11.76 10.21 2.82
CA LEU A 5 12.21 8.82 2.82
C LEU A 5 13.71 8.70 2.59
N THR A 6 14.28 9.52 1.70
CA THR A 6 15.73 9.57 1.49
C THR A 6 16.47 9.92 2.79
N ASP A 7 16.00 10.93 3.51
CA ASP A 7 16.58 11.34 4.80
C ASP A 7 16.43 10.25 5.87
N THR A 8 15.26 9.58 5.90
CA THR A 8 14.98 8.52 6.87
C THR A 8 15.80 7.26 6.62
N VAL A 9 15.90 6.84 5.36
CA VAL A 9 16.67 5.64 4.96
C VAL A 9 18.18 5.91 4.93
N GLY A 10 18.57 7.16 4.72
CA GLY A 10 19.97 7.58 4.66
C GLY A 10 20.67 7.26 3.32
N SER A 11 19.89 6.92 2.29
CA SER A 11 20.41 6.65 0.93
C SER A 11 19.42 7.12 -0.14
N PRO A 12 19.91 7.52 -1.32
CA PRO A 12 19.04 7.88 -2.43
C PRO A 12 18.27 6.64 -2.95
N PRO A 13 17.07 6.83 -3.53
CA PRO A 13 16.33 5.75 -4.14
C PRO A 13 16.95 5.30 -5.47
N VAL A 14 16.62 4.08 -5.87
CA VAL A 14 16.70 3.68 -7.27
C VAL A 14 15.47 4.27 -7.98
N VAL A 15 15.68 4.98 -9.08
CA VAL A 15 14.61 5.64 -9.83
C VAL A 15 14.38 4.90 -11.13
N SER A 16 13.11 4.59 -11.43
CA SER A 16 12.66 4.06 -12.71
C SER A 16 11.50 4.88 -13.26
N GLU A 17 11.50 5.09 -14.57
CA GLU A 17 10.40 5.76 -15.29
C GLU A 17 9.73 4.73 -16.18
N GLU A 18 8.40 4.63 -16.07
CA GLU A 18 7.60 3.75 -16.90
C GLU A 18 6.62 4.58 -17.72
N THR A 19 6.67 4.40 -19.03
CA THR A 19 5.87 5.19 -19.98
C THR A 19 4.49 4.61 -20.22
N GLU A 20 4.34 3.29 -20.13
CA GLU A 20 3.05 2.58 -20.22
C GLU A 20 3.20 1.18 -19.62
N GLN A 21 2.39 0.85 -18.60
CA GLN A 21 2.14 -0.54 -18.23
C GLN A 21 0.68 -0.73 -17.80
N GLY A 22 -0.07 -1.45 -18.62
CA GLY A 22 -1.43 -1.87 -18.30
C GLY A 22 -2.34 -0.69 -17.98
N CYS A 23 -2.99 -0.74 -16.82
CA CYS A 23 -3.89 0.30 -16.34
C CYS A 23 -3.18 1.45 -15.60
N ALA A 24 -1.90 1.30 -15.28
CA ALA A 24 -1.12 2.38 -14.69
C ALA A 24 -0.57 3.26 -15.83
N GLY A 25 -1.04 4.49 -15.95
CA GLY A 25 -0.47 5.48 -16.86
C GLY A 25 1.02 5.74 -16.58
N PRO A 26 1.66 6.64 -17.35
CA PRO A 26 3.06 6.99 -17.15
C PRO A 26 3.35 7.39 -15.72
N HIS A 27 4.36 6.78 -15.09
CA HIS A 27 4.72 7.04 -13.71
C HIS A 27 6.22 6.93 -13.45
N THR A 28 6.66 7.52 -12.36
CA THR A 28 8.02 7.41 -11.83
C THR A 28 7.97 6.67 -10.50
N SER A 29 8.76 5.62 -10.38
CA SER A 29 8.95 4.88 -9.14
C SER A 29 10.28 5.21 -8.50
N TYR A 30 10.25 5.47 -7.20
CA TYR A 30 11.40 5.73 -6.33
C TYR A 30 11.47 4.59 -5.32
N GLN A 31 12.48 3.74 -5.42
CA GLN A 31 12.58 2.52 -4.64
C GLN A 31 13.76 2.55 -3.67
N TRP A 32 13.49 2.23 -2.42
CA TRP A 32 14.45 1.92 -1.36
C TRP A 32 14.28 0.45 -0.93
N ASP A 33 15.18 -0.03 -0.10
CA ASP A 33 14.98 -1.33 0.55
C ASP A 33 13.78 -1.24 1.50
N GLY A 34 12.72 -1.96 1.17
CA GLY A 34 11.48 -2.02 1.96
C GLY A 34 10.47 -0.88 1.72
N ALA A 35 10.72 0.07 0.81
CA ALA A 35 9.77 1.12 0.48
C ALA A 35 9.79 1.48 -1.00
N VAL A 36 8.63 1.85 -1.54
CA VAL A 36 8.49 2.41 -2.89
C VAL A 36 7.53 3.59 -2.87
N VAL A 37 7.86 4.64 -3.60
CA VAL A 37 6.93 5.74 -3.92
C VAL A 37 6.68 5.70 -5.41
N THR A 38 5.43 5.62 -5.82
CA THR A 38 5.02 5.73 -7.23
C THR A 38 4.25 7.03 -7.41
N ALA A 39 4.68 7.86 -8.35
CA ALA A 39 4.09 9.15 -8.67
C ALA A 39 3.69 9.20 -10.15
N TRP A 40 2.44 9.52 -10.44
CA TRP A 40 1.91 9.56 -11.80
C TRP A 40 2.21 10.89 -12.50
N ALA A 41 2.65 10.80 -13.75
CA ALA A 41 2.98 11.95 -14.57
C ALA A 41 1.77 12.88 -14.76
N GLY A 42 2.00 14.19 -14.65
CA GLY A 42 0.96 15.20 -14.86
C GLY A 42 -0.06 15.33 -13.72
N THR A 43 0.15 14.65 -12.60
CA THR A 43 -0.72 14.72 -11.41
C THR A 43 0.08 15.03 -10.15
N THR A 44 -0.62 15.28 -9.04
CA THR A 44 -0.03 15.33 -7.70
C THR A 44 -0.26 14.02 -6.92
N ALA A 45 -0.87 13.04 -7.58
CA ALA A 45 -1.15 11.75 -6.96
C ALA A 45 0.12 10.91 -6.82
N PHE A 46 0.24 10.25 -5.69
CA PHE A 46 1.29 9.27 -5.43
C PHE A 46 0.77 8.21 -4.46
N VAL A 47 1.41 7.05 -4.47
CA VAL A 47 1.23 6.02 -3.44
C VAL A 47 2.58 5.67 -2.83
N VAL A 48 2.54 5.22 -1.58
CA VAL A 48 3.69 4.69 -0.86
C VAL A 48 3.40 3.23 -0.53
N GLY A 49 4.24 2.34 -1.02
CA GLY A 49 4.23 0.92 -0.66
C GLY A 49 5.33 0.63 0.35
N ILE A 50 5.01 -0.11 1.40
CA ILE A 50 5.94 -0.53 2.45
C ILE A 50 5.94 -2.06 2.50
N THR A 51 7.12 -2.67 2.44
CA THR A 51 7.30 -4.13 2.51
C THR A 51 8.21 -4.55 3.66
N THR A 52 8.46 -3.65 4.60
CA THR A 52 9.29 -3.90 5.80
C THR A 52 8.60 -3.35 7.05
N SER A 53 8.89 -3.91 8.20
CA SER A 53 8.42 -3.40 9.49
C SER A 53 9.17 -2.17 9.98
N SER A 54 10.29 -1.81 9.34
CA SER A 54 11.08 -0.63 9.75
C SER A 54 11.85 -0.03 8.57
N LEU A 55 12.01 1.29 8.57
CA LEU A 55 12.82 2.05 7.62
C LEU A 55 13.79 2.94 8.41
N GLY A 56 15.08 2.85 8.12
CA GLY A 56 16.10 3.64 8.81
C GLY A 56 16.09 3.46 10.33
N GLY A 57 15.70 2.28 10.83
CA GLY A 57 15.55 2.00 12.27
C GLY A 57 14.24 2.50 12.90
N ILE A 58 13.37 3.15 12.13
CA ILE A 58 12.06 3.61 12.59
C ILE A 58 11.02 2.54 12.27
N ARG A 59 10.25 2.09 13.27
CA ARG A 59 9.13 1.17 13.07
C ARG A 59 8.05 1.82 12.22
N ILE A 60 7.60 1.13 11.20
CA ILE A 60 6.50 1.54 10.31
C ILE A 60 5.29 0.67 10.59
N GLU A 61 4.19 1.31 10.93
CA GLU A 61 2.94 0.63 11.25
C GLU A 61 1.74 1.48 10.85
N THR A 62 0.59 0.85 10.69
CA THR A 62 -0.70 1.54 10.57
C THR A 62 -1.06 2.24 11.88
N THR A 63 -2.06 3.14 11.88
CA THR A 63 -2.56 3.77 13.11
C THR A 63 -3.17 2.73 14.07
N GLY A 64 -3.59 1.57 13.56
CA GLY A 64 -4.02 0.42 14.35
C GLY A 64 -2.87 -0.41 14.95
N GLY A 65 -1.60 -0.04 14.70
CA GLY A 65 -0.43 -0.70 15.26
C GLY A 65 0.03 -1.94 14.49
N PHE A 66 -0.48 -2.19 13.29
CA PHE A 66 -0.05 -3.31 12.44
C PHE A 66 1.14 -2.94 11.57
N ALA A 67 2.16 -3.78 11.56
CA ALA A 67 3.36 -3.66 10.73
C ALA A 67 3.47 -4.87 9.78
N VAL A 68 4.28 -4.74 8.74
CA VAL A 68 4.66 -5.88 7.89
C VAL A 68 5.28 -6.98 8.75
N GLY A 69 4.82 -8.22 8.54
CA GLY A 69 5.19 -9.39 9.33
C GLY A 69 4.20 -9.74 10.45
N ASP A 70 3.24 -8.87 10.78
CA ASP A 70 2.24 -9.15 11.80
C ASP A 70 1.15 -10.12 11.28
N ASP A 71 0.62 -10.94 12.19
CA ASP A 71 -0.58 -11.77 11.94
C ASP A 71 -1.82 -10.89 12.01
N ILE A 72 -2.61 -10.88 10.93
CA ILE A 72 -3.82 -10.08 10.80
C ILE A 72 -5.10 -10.92 10.71
N VAL A 73 -5.05 -12.23 10.93
CA VAL A 73 -6.20 -13.13 10.80
C VAL A 73 -7.38 -12.67 11.65
N ALA A 74 -7.13 -12.40 12.92
CA ALA A 74 -8.20 -11.96 13.85
C ALA A 74 -8.74 -10.56 13.47
N PHE A 75 -7.88 -9.67 13.01
CA PHE A 75 -8.28 -8.34 12.54
C PHE A 75 -9.14 -8.43 11.28
N ALA A 76 -8.72 -9.20 10.28
CA ALA A 76 -9.46 -9.39 9.04
C ALA A 76 -10.84 -10.04 9.30
N ALA A 77 -10.90 -11.02 10.20
CA ALA A 77 -12.16 -11.67 10.57
C ALA A 77 -13.15 -10.75 11.30
N ALA A 78 -12.65 -9.74 12.01
CA ALA A 78 -13.47 -8.75 12.74
C ALA A 78 -13.80 -7.51 11.91
N ALA A 79 -13.09 -7.27 10.82
CA ALA A 79 -13.28 -6.11 9.95
C ALA A 79 -14.62 -6.20 9.19
N PRO A 80 -15.24 -5.06 8.84
CA PRO A 80 -16.38 -5.03 7.94
C PRO A 80 -16.09 -5.75 6.62
N ALA A 81 -17.02 -6.53 6.10
CA ALA A 81 -16.81 -7.34 4.89
C ALA A 81 -16.39 -6.49 3.68
N GLU A 82 -16.85 -5.26 3.61
CA GLU A 82 -16.46 -4.30 2.58
C GLU A 82 -15.01 -3.80 2.69
N ASN A 83 -14.35 -4.05 3.80
CA ASN A 83 -12.94 -3.70 4.04
C ASN A 83 -12.00 -4.91 3.90
N VAL A 84 -12.51 -6.06 3.48
CA VAL A 84 -11.73 -7.29 3.32
C VAL A 84 -11.99 -7.89 1.95
N GLY A 85 -10.95 -8.27 1.23
CA GLY A 85 -11.02 -8.98 -0.05
C GLY A 85 -10.14 -10.21 -0.04
N HIS A 86 -10.59 -11.26 -0.70
CA HIS A 86 -9.85 -12.52 -0.83
C HIS A 86 -9.63 -12.83 -2.31
N PRO A 87 -8.53 -12.32 -2.91
CA PRO A 87 -8.23 -12.58 -4.32
C PRO A 87 -7.85 -14.05 -4.59
N SER A 88 -7.41 -14.78 -3.55
CA SER A 88 -7.15 -16.21 -3.57
C SER A 88 -7.42 -16.83 -2.20
N ASP A 89 -7.27 -18.16 -2.08
CA ASP A 89 -7.47 -18.88 -0.80
C ASP A 89 -6.43 -18.50 0.26
N SER A 90 -5.22 -18.11 -0.17
CA SER A 90 -4.11 -17.74 0.73
C SER A 90 -3.97 -16.21 0.91
N ASP A 91 -4.52 -15.43 -0.02
CA ASP A 91 -4.27 -14.00 -0.07
C ASP A 91 -5.47 -13.22 0.46
N THR A 92 -5.18 -12.20 1.24
CA THR A 92 -6.17 -11.29 1.82
C THR A 92 -5.73 -9.85 1.63
N PHE A 93 -6.62 -9.02 1.10
CA PHE A 93 -6.51 -7.56 1.21
C PHE A 93 -7.36 -7.09 2.38
N VAL A 94 -6.82 -6.18 3.18
CA VAL A 94 -7.55 -5.57 4.28
C VAL A 94 -7.32 -4.08 4.31
N ALA A 95 -8.40 -3.30 4.44
CA ALA A 95 -8.29 -1.85 4.57
C ALA A 95 -8.10 -1.48 6.04
N PHE A 96 -7.02 -0.77 6.31
CA PHE A 96 -6.73 -0.09 7.57
C PHE A 96 -7.04 1.40 7.41
N ASP A 97 -7.33 2.09 8.52
CA ASP A 97 -7.39 3.55 8.59
C ASP A 97 -8.24 4.18 7.48
N VAL A 98 -9.40 3.59 7.20
CA VAL A 98 -10.29 4.03 6.13
C VAL A 98 -10.75 5.47 6.39
N ALA A 99 -10.25 6.41 5.59
CA ALA A 99 -10.57 7.83 5.69
C ALA A 99 -11.82 8.21 4.88
N SER A 100 -12.04 7.51 3.76
CA SER A 100 -13.18 7.77 2.87
C SER A 100 -13.48 6.55 2.02
N ARG A 101 -14.60 6.60 1.30
CA ARG A 101 -14.96 5.63 0.27
C ARG A 101 -15.09 6.33 -1.06
N THR A 102 -14.62 5.69 -2.12
CA THR A 102 -14.84 6.14 -3.50
C THR A 102 -15.64 5.11 -4.25
N SER A 103 -16.46 5.58 -5.19
CA SER A 103 -17.14 4.71 -6.15
C SER A 103 -16.27 4.57 -7.40
N SER A 104 -15.96 3.34 -7.77
CA SER A 104 -15.34 3.00 -9.05
C SER A 104 -16.31 2.13 -9.83
N GLY A 105 -17.09 2.77 -10.71
CA GLY A 105 -18.19 2.09 -11.39
C GLY A 105 -19.30 1.69 -10.41
N ASP A 106 -19.56 0.39 -10.29
CA ASP A 106 -20.59 -0.17 -9.39
C ASP A 106 -20.04 -0.52 -7.99
N TYR A 107 -18.77 -0.20 -7.69
CA TYR A 107 -18.12 -0.57 -6.43
C TYR A 107 -17.74 0.65 -5.60
N GLU A 108 -17.97 0.55 -4.28
CA GLU A 108 -17.37 1.45 -3.31
C GLU A 108 -16.06 0.84 -2.82
N SER A 109 -14.96 1.56 -3.02
CA SER A 109 -13.64 1.17 -2.52
C SER A 109 -13.25 1.99 -1.32
N PRO A 110 -12.72 1.38 -0.24
CA PRO A 110 -12.14 2.13 0.85
C PRO A 110 -10.87 2.85 0.38
N VAL A 111 -10.69 4.07 0.86
CA VAL A 111 -9.48 4.87 0.66
C VAL A 111 -8.82 5.10 2.00
N GLY A 112 -7.61 4.64 2.14
CA GLY A 112 -6.85 4.70 3.39
C GLY A 112 -5.52 3.99 3.23
N SER A 113 -5.13 3.20 4.21
CA SER A 113 -4.04 2.23 4.07
C SER A 113 -4.63 0.87 3.75
N VAL A 114 -4.08 0.19 2.76
CA VAL A 114 -4.48 -1.17 2.39
C VAL A 114 -3.30 -2.11 2.60
N GLY A 115 -3.54 -3.18 3.35
CA GLY A 115 -2.57 -4.25 3.57
C GLY A 115 -2.84 -5.44 2.65
N TYR A 116 -1.77 -6.03 2.15
CA TYR A 116 -1.77 -7.32 1.47
C TYR A 116 -1.14 -8.37 2.38
N ALA A 117 -1.85 -9.45 2.63
CA ALA A 117 -1.39 -10.56 3.47
C ALA A 117 -1.45 -11.87 2.71
N THR A 118 -0.49 -12.75 2.98
CA THR A 118 -0.47 -14.14 2.52
C THR A 118 -0.44 -15.05 3.73
N ASP A 119 -1.32 -16.05 3.74
CA ASP A 119 -1.49 -16.98 4.88
C ASP A 119 -1.69 -16.26 6.23
N GLY A 120 -2.38 -15.11 6.19
CA GLY A 120 -2.69 -14.28 7.35
C GLY A 120 -1.56 -13.38 7.83
N VAL A 121 -0.39 -13.42 7.22
CA VAL A 121 0.77 -12.59 7.57
C VAL A 121 0.87 -11.39 6.63
N LEU A 122 0.89 -10.18 7.18
CA LEU A 122 0.96 -8.92 6.43
C LEU A 122 2.30 -8.81 5.69
N GLN A 123 2.23 -8.75 4.36
CA GLN A 123 3.40 -8.68 3.46
C GLN A 123 3.73 -7.25 3.04
N SER A 124 2.70 -6.43 2.84
CA SER A 124 2.89 -5.04 2.44
C SER A 124 1.74 -4.16 2.90
N ILE A 125 2.02 -2.85 3.00
CA ILE A 125 1.05 -1.80 3.27
C ILE A 125 1.20 -0.76 2.18
N VAL A 126 0.09 -0.34 1.57
CA VAL A 126 0.05 0.72 0.55
C VAL A 126 -0.82 1.87 1.04
N THR A 127 -0.34 3.10 0.91
CA THR A 127 -1.06 4.30 1.37
C THR A 127 -0.76 5.53 0.48
N PRO A 128 -1.75 6.35 0.11
CA PRO A 128 -3.15 6.00 0.11
C PRO A 128 -3.41 4.83 -0.84
N GLY A 129 -4.26 3.92 -0.47
CA GLY A 129 -4.59 2.74 -1.25
C GLY A 129 -6.08 2.65 -1.50
N GLU A 130 -6.43 2.27 -2.73
CA GLU A 130 -7.77 1.86 -3.13
C GLU A 130 -7.69 0.42 -3.63
N TRP A 131 -8.75 -0.37 -3.44
CA TRP A 131 -8.79 -1.74 -3.97
C TRP A 131 -8.70 -1.78 -5.50
N SER A 132 -9.24 -0.75 -6.16
CA SER A 132 -9.13 -0.61 -7.62
C SER A 132 -7.67 -0.53 -8.11
N SER A 133 -6.75 -0.06 -7.29
CA SER A 133 -5.31 0.02 -7.63
C SER A 133 -4.63 -1.35 -7.68
N PHE A 134 -5.27 -2.38 -7.09
CA PHE A 134 -4.74 -3.75 -7.07
C PHE A 134 -5.41 -4.66 -8.10
N LEU A 135 -6.52 -4.23 -8.69
CA LEU A 135 -7.32 -5.03 -9.63
C LEU A 135 -6.98 -4.72 -11.10
N CYS A 136 -6.10 -3.78 -11.31
CA CYS A 136 -5.48 -3.55 -12.61
C CYS A 136 -4.30 -4.46 -12.87
#